data_f59db6be3b59caa36f303611dd54739b
#
_entry.id   f59db6be3b59caa36f303611dd54739b
#
_cell.length_a   1.000
_cell.length_b   1.000
_cell.length_c   1.000
_cell.angle_alpha   90.00
_cell.angle_beta   90.00
_cell.angle_gamma   90.00
#
_symmetry.space_group_name_H-M   'P 1'
#
loop_
_entity.id
_entity.type
_entity.pdbx_description
1 polymer ?
#
loop_
_entity_poly.entity_id
_entity_poly.type
_entity_poly.pdbx_seq_one_letter_code
_entity_poly.pdbx_strand_id
1 'polypeptide(L)'
;MRRATAVVRSEARSTRDLILDAAERRFAERGFTGVSVREITADAGLKNQASLYNHFRNKRALYEATLARGLEPIATLVAAHDHEPIAAGLEQQSLEAFLDRVLDYLQEHPHLPRLIQRAGLDDSRYLRNAASRLLRPLYAQGMRVLEGTSAPWEPEQLPQLAAGLYHLIFGYFANAGLLQAVVQGDPLSPIAVARQRRFLKTAVAQLLGVRAAPRSKRRNRSNGKEAAI
;
A
#
# COMPACT_ATOMS: atom_id res chain seq x y z
N MET A 1 32.11 2.31 36.19
CA MET A 1 31.43 2.56 34.89
C MET A 1 30.41 1.44 34.64
N ARG A 2 29.15 1.68 34.93
CA ARG A 2 28.05 0.72 34.69
C ARG A 2 27.42 1.04 33.33
N ARG A 3 27.53 0.12 32.37
CA ARG A 3 26.84 0.20 31.07
C ARG A 3 25.35 -0.03 31.29
N ALA A 4 24.53 0.97 31.04
CA ALA A 4 23.10 0.85 30.97
C ALA A 4 22.73 0.16 29.65
N THR A 5 22.29 -1.09 29.75
CA THR A 5 21.69 -1.83 28.63
C THR A 5 20.28 -1.29 28.45
N ALA A 6 20.03 -0.52 27.40
CA ALA A 6 18.69 -0.10 27.02
C ALA A 6 17.92 -1.34 26.53
N VAL A 7 17.02 -1.84 27.37
CA VAL A 7 16.03 -2.86 27.01
C VAL A 7 15.00 -2.15 26.12
N VAL A 8 15.05 -2.40 24.81
CA VAL A 8 13.95 -2.09 23.89
C VAL A 8 12.75 -2.91 24.35
N ARG A 9 11.83 -2.28 25.07
CA ARG A 9 10.51 -2.84 25.36
C ARG A 9 9.79 -3.00 24.03
N SER A 10 9.70 -4.23 23.53
CA SER A 10 8.70 -4.61 22.53
C SER A 10 7.34 -4.27 23.16
N GLU A 11 6.66 -3.25 22.67
CA GLU A 11 5.30 -2.92 23.08
C GLU A 11 4.45 -4.17 22.81
N ALA A 12 3.90 -4.75 23.85
CA ALA A 12 3.03 -5.92 23.71
C ALA A 12 1.82 -5.51 22.87
N ARG A 13 1.67 -6.13 21.69
CA ARG A 13 0.52 -5.88 20.79
C ARG A 13 -0.78 -6.02 21.57
N SER A 14 -1.68 -5.06 21.43
CA SER A 14 -2.97 -5.11 22.11
C SER A 14 -3.81 -6.31 21.62
N THR A 15 -4.69 -6.83 22.46
CA THR A 15 -5.62 -7.90 22.06
C THR A 15 -6.43 -7.49 20.82
N ARG A 16 -6.80 -6.21 20.73
CA ARG A 16 -7.50 -5.65 19.57
C ARG A 16 -6.68 -5.77 18.30
N ASP A 17 -5.38 -5.50 18.35
CA ASP A 17 -4.49 -5.59 17.18
C ASP A 17 -4.29 -7.04 16.74
N LEU A 18 -4.12 -7.98 17.69
CA LEU A 18 -4.05 -9.41 17.38
C LEU A 18 -5.31 -9.91 16.65
N ILE A 19 -6.49 -9.45 17.08
CA ILE A 19 -7.76 -9.78 16.40
C ILE A 19 -7.78 -9.20 14.99
N LEU A 20 -7.38 -7.93 14.81
CA LEU A 20 -7.36 -7.27 13.50
C LEU A 20 -6.35 -7.92 12.54
N ASP A 21 -5.17 -8.34 13.02
CA ASP A 21 -4.18 -9.05 12.21
C ASP A 21 -4.70 -10.40 11.73
N ALA A 22 -5.33 -11.16 12.63
CA ALA A 22 -5.97 -12.44 12.27
C ALA A 22 -7.12 -12.24 11.29
N ALA A 23 -7.96 -11.22 11.51
CA ALA A 23 -9.09 -10.90 10.66
C ALA A 23 -8.64 -10.47 9.25
N GLU A 24 -7.61 -9.62 9.13
CA GLU A 24 -7.05 -9.17 7.86
C GLU A 24 -6.62 -10.36 7.01
N ARG A 25 -5.79 -11.25 7.58
CA ARG A 25 -5.33 -12.46 6.90
C ARG A 25 -6.49 -13.33 6.45
N ARG A 26 -7.42 -13.65 7.35
CA ARG A 26 -8.54 -14.57 7.06
C ARG A 26 -9.51 -13.99 6.04
N PHE A 27 -9.88 -12.73 6.17
CA PHE A 27 -10.76 -12.08 5.21
C PHE A 27 -10.10 -11.91 3.83
N ALA A 28 -8.81 -11.63 3.76
CA ALA A 28 -8.07 -11.59 2.51
C ALA A 28 -8.01 -12.96 1.83
N GLU A 29 -7.87 -14.06 2.59
CA GLU A 29 -7.78 -15.41 2.05
C GLU A 29 -9.13 -15.94 1.56
N ARG A 30 -10.20 -15.79 2.35
CA ARG A 30 -11.49 -16.48 2.13
C ARG A 30 -12.71 -15.58 2.03
N GLY A 31 -12.54 -14.28 2.07
CA GLY A 31 -13.62 -13.30 2.03
C GLY A 31 -14.44 -13.27 3.32
N PHE A 32 -15.42 -12.38 3.36
CA PHE A 32 -16.25 -12.20 4.55
C PHE A 32 -17.07 -13.45 4.90
N THR A 33 -17.78 -14.05 3.92
CA THR A 33 -18.66 -15.18 4.15
C THR A 33 -17.90 -16.46 4.50
N GLY A 34 -16.72 -16.68 3.91
CA GLY A 34 -15.91 -17.88 4.07
C GLY A 34 -15.14 -17.99 5.40
N VAL A 35 -15.29 -17.04 6.32
CA VAL A 35 -14.56 -16.99 7.61
C VAL A 35 -15.52 -16.93 8.78
N SER A 36 -15.29 -17.71 9.82
CA SER A 36 -16.04 -17.64 11.07
C SER A 36 -15.32 -16.80 12.14
N VAL A 37 -16.07 -16.22 13.07
CA VAL A 37 -15.51 -15.53 14.24
C VAL A 37 -14.65 -16.48 15.09
N ARG A 38 -15.01 -17.77 15.17
CA ARG A 38 -14.27 -18.79 15.89
C ARG A 38 -12.85 -18.97 15.32
N GLU A 39 -12.70 -19.00 14.00
CA GLU A 39 -11.40 -19.14 13.35
C GLU A 39 -10.53 -17.90 13.58
N ILE A 40 -11.10 -16.70 13.50
CA ILE A 40 -10.37 -15.45 13.78
C ILE A 40 -9.91 -15.43 15.24
N THR A 41 -10.78 -15.85 16.17
CA THR A 41 -10.47 -15.93 17.62
C THR A 41 -9.31 -16.88 17.89
N ALA A 42 -9.33 -18.06 17.26
CA ALA A 42 -8.26 -19.05 17.38
C ALA A 42 -6.93 -18.52 16.82
N ASP A 43 -6.95 -17.90 15.65
CA ASP A 43 -5.76 -17.32 15.01
C ASP A 43 -5.18 -16.12 15.78
N ALA A 44 -6.02 -15.37 16.48
CA ALA A 44 -5.60 -14.31 17.38
C ALA A 44 -5.05 -14.81 18.72
N GLY A 45 -5.03 -16.12 18.96
CA GLY A 45 -4.56 -16.73 20.19
C GLY A 45 -5.49 -16.52 21.39
N LEU A 46 -6.77 -16.23 21.16
CA LEU A 46 -7.74 -15.97 22.23
C LEU A 46 -8.39 -17.27 22.70
N LYS A 47 -8.64 -17.36 24.01
CA LYS A 47 -9.24 -18.55 24.64
C LYS A 47 -10.70 -18.79 24.24
N ASN A 48 -11.46 -17.72 23.93
CA ASN A 48 -12.87 -17.82 23.61
C ASN A 48 -13.34 -16.63 22.74
N GLN A 49 -14.52 -16.79 22.13
CA GLN A 49 -15.11 -15.76 21.28
C GLN A 49 -15.60 -14.52 22.05
N ALA A 50 -15.91 -14.66 23.36
CA ALA A 50 -16.33 -13.54 24.17
C ALA A 50 -15.26 -12.44 24.22
N SER A 51 -13.98 -12.83 24.24
CA SER A 51 -12.84 -11.90 24.20
C SER A 51 -12.84 -11.05 22.92
N LEU A 52 -13.24 -11.61 21.78
CA LEU A 52 -13.38 -10.85 20.52
C LEU A 52 -14.58 -9.89 20.59
N TYR A 53 -15.72 -10.36 21.15
CA TYR A 53 -16.92 -9.54 21.24
C TYR A 53 -16.80 -8.37 22.23
N ASN A 54 -15.82 -8.41 23.16
CA ASN A 54 -15.47 -7.26 23.99
C ASN A 54 -14.88 -6.10 23.18
N HIS A 55 -14.30 -6.37 22.00
CA HIS A 55 -13.71 -5.37 21.12
C HIS A 55 -14.58 -5.01 19.90
N PHE A 56 -15.35 -5.98 19.40
CA PHE A 56 -16.14 -5.83 18.18
C PHE A 56 -17.53 -6.44 18.35
N ARG A 57 -18.58 -5.62 18.27
CA ARG A 57 -19.96 -6.07 18.53
C ARG A 57 -20.44 -7.23 17.65
N ASN A 58 -19.86 -7.41 16.47
CA ASN A 58 -20.17 -8.50 15.54
C ASN A 58 -19.07 -8.61 14.46
N LYS A 59 -19.13 -9.68 13.64
CA LYS A 59 -18.20 -9.94 12.54
C LYS A 59 -18.15 -8.81 11.51
N ARG A 60 -19.26 -8.13 11.28
CA ARG A 60 -19.35 -7.00 10.34
C ARG A 60 -18.56 -5.79 10.85
N ALA A 61 -18.72 -5.44 12.12
CA ALA A 61 -17.95 -4.37 12.74
C ALA A 61 -16.45 -4.66 12.75
N LEU A 62 -16.07 -5.93 12.95
CA LEU A 62 -14.69 -6.37 12.82
C LEU A 62 -14.15 -6.19 11.39
N TYR A 63 -14.93 -6.59 10.37
CA TYR A 63 -14.54 -6.45 8.97
C TYR A 63 -14.33 -4.98 8.57
N GLU A 64 -15.27 -4.10 8.96
CA GLU A 64 -15.14 -2.65 8.71
C GLU A 64 -13.91 -2.07 9.41
N ALA A 65 -13.66 -2.43 10.66
CA ALA A 65 -12.49 -1.99 11.41
C ALA A 65 -11.18 -2.50 10.80
N THR A 66 -11.18 -3.72 10.25
CA THR A 66 -10.01 -4.28 9.55
C THR A 66 -9.69 -3.49 8.29
N LEU A 67 -10.69 -3.19 7.46
CA LEU A 67 -10.52 -2.35 6.28
C LEU A 67 -10.07 -0.94 6.64
N ALA A 68 -10.70 -0.32 7.65
CA ALA A 68 -10.37 1.03 8.09
C ALA A 68 -8.91 1.13 8.55
N ARG A 69 -8.47 0.18 9.40
CA ARG A 69 -7.07 0.12 9.87
C ARG A 69 -6.07 0.02 8.71
N GLY A 70 -6.38 -0.80 7.71
CA GLY A 70 -5.49 -0.99 6.57
C GLY A 70 -5.45 0.21 5.62
N LEU A 71 -6.56 0.96 5.50
CA LEU A 71 -6.64 2.09 4.57
C LEU A 71 -6.18 3.42 5.17
N GLU A 72 -6.26 3.59 6.49
CA GLU A 72 -5.94 4.85 7.18
C GLU A 72 -4.50 5.34 6.95
N PRO A 73 -3.43 4.51 7.03
CA PRO A 73 -2.08 4.96 6.73
C PRO A 73 -1.91 5.41 5.28
N ILE A 74 -2.56 4.73 4.34
CA ILE A 74 -2.52 5.12 2.92
C ILE A 74 -3.23 6.46 2.71
N ALA A 75 -4.39 6.65 3.36
CA ALA A 75 -5.12 7.91 3.32
C ALA A 75 -4.26 9.06 3.89
N THR A 76 -3.54 8.81 4.98
CA THR A 76 -2.63 9.78 5.59
C THR A 76 -1.46 10.12 4.64
N LEU A 77 -0.89 9.12 3.96
CA LEU A 77 0.17 9.35 2.97
C LEU A 77 -0.31 10.20 1.79
N VAL A 78 -1.51 9.95 1.29
CA VAL A 78 -2.11 10.75 0.20
C VAL A 78 -2.43 12.16 0.70
N ALA A 79 -2.98 12.31 1.91
CA ALA A 79 -3.29 13.59 2.52
C ALA A 79 -2.07 14.50 2.71
N ALA A 80 -0.95 13.92 3.06
CA ALA A 80 0.29 14.67 3.23
C ALA A 80 0.76 15.37 1.94
N HIS A 81 0.34 14.87 0.76
CA HIS A 81 0.66 15.44 -0.55
C HIS A 81 -0.40 16.45 -1.05
N ASP A 82 -1.58 16.51 -0.42
CA ASP A 82 -2.65 17.45 -0.79
C ASP A 82 -2.33 18.92 -0.37
N HIS A 83 -1.37 19.10 0.54
CA HIS A 83 -1.00 20.42 1.09
C HIS A 83 0.27 21.04 0.49
N GLU A 84 1.05 20.28 -0.27
CA GLU A 84 2.15 20.86 -1.03
C GLU A 84 1.59 21.43 -2.33
N PRO A 85 1.92 22.69 -2.68
CA PRO A 85 1.47 23.25 -3.95
C PRO A 85 2.13 22.48 -5.10
N ILE A 86 1.39 21.53 -5.67
CA ILE A 86 1.79 20.73 -6.83
C ILE A 86 1.95 21.63 -8.07
N ALA A 87 1.55 22.89 -7.96
CA ALA A 87 1.73 23.94 -8.98
C ALA A 87 3.20 24.18 -9.41
N ALA A 88 4.18 23.63 -8.70
CA ALA A 88 5.61 23.73 -9.06
C ALA A 88 6.19 22.45 -9.70
N GLY A 89 5.33 21.48 -10.07
CA GLY A 89 5.76 20.16 -10.56
C GLY A 89 6.08 19.22 -9.41
N LEU A 90 5.45 18.06 -9.39
CA LEU A 90 5.83 16.97 -8.51
C LEU A 90 7.32 16.70 -8.75
N GLU A 91 8.17 17.10 -7.82
CA GLU A 91 9.58 16.75 -7.95
C GLU A 91 9.68 15.23 -7.93
N GLN A 92 10.46 14.68 -8.85
CA GLN A 92 10.65 13.23 -8.96
C GLN A 92 10.98 12.60 -7.61
N GLN A 93 11.77 13.28 -6.77
CA GLN A 93 12.15 12.79 -5.44
C GLN A 93 10.95 12.65 -4.49
N SER A 94 10.00 13.59 -4.51
CA SER A 94 8.79 13.54 -3.68
C SER A 94 7.88 12.39 -4.10
N LEU A 95 7.70 12.18 -5.41
CA LEU A 95 6.95 11.06 -5.95
C LEU A 95 7.61 9.71 -5.60
N GLU A 96 8.92 9.61 -5.77
CA GLU A 96 9.65 8.39 -5.43
C GLU A 96 9.57 8.07 -3.94
N ALA A 97 9.71 9.08 -3.07
CA ALA A 97 9.58 8.92 -1.63
C ALA A 97 8.14 8.52 -1.21
N PHE A 98 7.12 9.06 -1.87
CA PHE A 98 5.74 8.65 -1.68
C PHE A 98 5.53 7.18 -2.06
N LEU A 99 5.98 6.78 -3.26
CA LEU A 99 5.88 5.40 -3.72
C LEU A 99 6.64 4.44 -2.83
N ASP A 100 7.83 4.83 -2.33
CA ASP A 100 8.58 4.00 -1.38
C ASP A 100 7.76 3.75 -0.12
N ARG A 101 7.18 4.78 0.50
CA ARG A 101 6.35 4.63 1.70
C ARG A 101 5.12 3.76 1.48
N VAL A 102 4.43 3.92 0.34
CA VAL A 102 3.29 3.07 0.00
C VAL A 102 3.72 1.62 -0.17
N LEU A 103 4.82 1.37 -0.90
CA LEU A 103 5.31 0.03 -1.17
C LEU A 103 5.86 -0.65 0.10
N ASP A 104 6.54 0.09 0.98
CA ASP A 104 7.00 -0.43 2.28
C ASP A 104 5.79 -0.85 3.12
N TYR A 105 4.77 0.01 3.19
CA TYR A 105 3.53 -0.33 3.89
C TYR A 105 2.84 -1.58 3.32
N LEU A 106 2.77 -1.73 1.99
CA LEU A 106 2.17 -2.92 1.36
C LEU A 106 3.01 -4.19 1.57
N GLN A 107 4.33 -4.07 1.73
CA GLN A 107 5.19 -5.19 2.11
C GLN A 107 4.97 -5.64 3.57
N GLU A 108 4.74 -4.68 4.48
CA GLU A 108 4.42 -4.95 5.88
C GLU A 108 2.99 -5.52 6.04
N HIS A 109 2.09 -5.16 5.11
CA HIS A 109 0.69 -5.58 5.10
C HIS A 109 0.31 -6.34 3.82
N PRO A 110 0.90 -7.52 3.56
CA PRO A 110 0.76 -8.23 2.28
C PRO A 110 -0.67 -8.73 1.99
N HIS A 111 -1.50 -8.83 3.02
CA HIS A 111 -2.90 -9.26 2.89
C HIS A 111 -3.85 -8.12 2.50
N LEU A 112 -3.49 -6.87 2.79
CA LEU A 112 -4.35 -5.70 2.57
C LEU A 112 -4.79 -5.51 1.12
N PRO A 113 -3.91 -5.57 0.10
CA PRO A 113 -4.33 -5.40 -1.30
C PRO A 113 -5.39 -6.42 -1.72
N ARG A 114 -5.24 -7.68 -1.29
CA ARG A 114 -6.21 -8.75 -1.57
C ARG A 114 -7.51 -8.55 -0.80
N LEU A 115 -7.45 -8.06 0.43
CA LEU A 115 -8.63 -7.73 1.22
C LEU A 115 -9.46 -6.63 0.55
N ILE A 116 -8.83 -5.55 0.06
CA ILE A 116 -9.49 -4.46 -0.66
C ILE A 116 -10.13 -4.97 -1.96
N GLN A 117 -9.40 -5.78 -2.74
CA GLN A 117 -9.92 -6.38 -3.97
C GLN A 117 -11.15 -7.22 -3.69
N ARG A 118 -11.11 -8.09 -2.66
CA ARG A 118 -12.26 -8.93 -2.27
C ARG A 118 -13.45 -8.10 -1.79
N ALA A 119 -13.22 -7.00 -1.08
CA ALA A 119 -14.28 -6.11 -0.64
C ALA A 119 -15.07 -5.52 -1.82
N GLY A 120 -14.42 -5.29 -2.97
CA GLY A 120 -15.06 -4.86 -4.21
C GLY A 120 -15.85 -5.96 -4.91
N LEU A 121 -15.44 -7.22 -4.75
CA LEU A 121 -16.05 -8.40 -5.39
C LEU A 121 -17.15 -9.06 -4.53
N ASP A 122 -17.30 -8.65 -3.26
CA ASP A 122 -18.28 -9.24 -2.35
C ASP A 122 -19.72 -9.00 -2.85
N ASP A 123 -20.54 -10.05 -2.89
CA ASP A 123 -21.94 -9.98 -3.33
C ASP A 123 -22.83 -9.20 -2.35
N SER A 124 -22.39 -9.03 -1.12
CA SER A 124 -23.09 -8.25 -0.13
C SER A 124 -23.06 -6.75 -0.45
N ARG A 125 -24.20 -6.20 -0.88
CA ARG A 125 -24.36 -4.74 -1.07
C ARG A 125 -23.89 -3.93 0.15
N TYR A 126 -24.11 -4.47 1.34
CA TYR A 126 -23.66 -3.84 2.58
C TYR A 126 -22.14 -3.73 2.67
N LEU A 127 -21.39 -4.79 2.39
CA LEU A 127 -19.93 -4.80 2.47
C LEU A 127 -19.31 -3.91 1.39
N ARG A 128 -19.87 -3.93 0.17
CA ARG A 128 -19.46 -2.99 -0.88
C ARG A 128 -19.69 -1.53 -0.46
N ASN A 129 -20.82 -1.23 0.16
CA ASN A 129 -21.10 0.12 0.66
C ASN A 129 -20.14 0.52 1.79
N ALA A 130 -19.76 -0.40 2.69
CA ALA A 130 -18.78 -0.14 3.74
C ALA A 130 -17.41 0.17 3.15
N ALA A 131 -16.92 -0.64 2.21
CA ALA A 131 -15.68 -0.40 1.50
C ALA A 131 -15.72 0.93 0.73
N SER A 132 -16.80 1.22 0.02
CA SER A 132 -16.97 2.49 -0.72
C SER A 132 -16.91 3.70 0.19
N ARG A 133 -17.50 3.65 1.41
CA ARG A 133 -17.43 4.76 2.37
C ARG A 133 -16.00 5.06 2.80
N LEU A 134 -15.17 4.04 2.97
CA LEU A 134 -13.76 4.18 3.35
C LEU A 134 -12.88 4.64 2.17
N LEU A 135 -13.16 4.16 0.96
CA LEU A 135 -12.36 4.47 -0.22
C LEU A 135 -12.71 5.83 -0.86
N ARG A 136 -13.95 6.32 -0.71
CA ARG A 136 -14.37 7.60 -1.33
C ARG A 136 -13.51 8.80 -0.91
N PRO A 137 -13.23 9.03 0.38
CA PRO A 137 -12.37 10.15 0.78
C PRO A 137 -10.96 10.03 0.21
N LEU A 138 -10.40 8.83 0.22
CA LEU A 138 -9.08 8.54 -0.35
C LEU A 138 -9.05 8.81 -1.86
N TYR A 139 -10.08 8.36 -2.59
CA TYR A 139 -10.22 8.61 -4.02
C TYR A 139 -10.35 10.12 -4.32
N ALA A 140 -11.22 10.82 -3.60
CA ALA A 140 -11.41 12.27 -3.78
C ALA A 140 -10.12 13.05 -3.52
N GLN A 141 -9.34 12.64 -2.54
CA GLN A 141 -8.06 13.23 -2.20
C GLN A 141 -7.02 12.96 -3.29
N GLY A 142 -6.94 11.70 -3.77
CA GLY A 142 -6.08 11.34 -4.90
C GLY A 142 -6.43 12.09 -6.17
N MET A 143 -7.71 12.32 -6.44
CA MET A 143 -8.14 13.13 -7.60
C MET A 143 -7.64 14.57 -7.51
N ARG A 144 -7.73 15.25 -6.35
CA ARG A 144 -7.16 16.59 -6.16
C ARG A 144 -5.66 16.63 -6.42
N VAL A 145 -4.94 15.61 -5.98
CA VAL A 145 -3.50 15.47 -6.27
C VAL A 145 -3.28 15.37 -7.78
N LEU A 146 -4.06 14.56 -8.51
CA LEU A 146 -3.92 14.39 -9.96
C LEU A 146 -4.29 15.66 -10.72
N GLU A 147 -5.35 16.36 -10.34
CA GLU A 147 -5.77 17.65 -10.92
C GLU A 147 -4.68 18.73 -10.81
N GLY A 148 -3.85 18.66 -9.75
CA GLY A 148 -2.73 19.57 -9.54
C GLY A 148 -1.45 19.20 -10.31
N THR A 149 -1.41 18.05 -11.02
CA THR A 149 -0.22 17.64 -11.77
C THR A 149 -0.17 18.26 -13.17
N SER A 150 1.04 18.36 -13.74
CA SER A 150 1.23 18.72 -15.16
C SER A 150 1.12 17.50 -16.08
N ALA A 151 0.37 16.48 -15.66
CA ALA A 151 0.18 15.26 -16.42
C ALA A 151 -0.52 15.55 -17.78
N PRO A 152 -0.16 14.85 -18.86
CA PRO A 152 -0.71 15.09 -20.20
C PRO A 152 -2.10 14.44 -20.37
N TRP A 153 -2.97 14.58 -19.35
CA TRP A 153 -4.30 13.96 -19.32
C TRP A 153 -5.37 15.04 -19.25
N GLU A 154 -6.42 14.87 -20.06
CA GLU A 154 -7.59 15.72 -19.97
C GLU A 154 -8.36 15.42 -18.67
N PRO A 155 -9.08 16.40 -18.07
CA PRO A 155 -9.83 16.21 -16.82
C PRO A 155 -10.75 15.00 -16.84
N GLU A 156 -11.37 14.68 -17.97
CA GLU A 156 -12.26 13.53 -18.15
C GLU A 156 -11.53 12.18 -18.07
N GLN A 157 -10.21 12.18 -18.25
CA GLN A 157 -9.37 10.98 -18.23
C GLN A 157 -8.77 10.71 -16.83
N LEU A 158 -8.80 11.67 -15.92
CA LEU A 158 -8.22 11.52 -14.58
C LEU A 158 -8.82 10.37 -13.77
N PRO A 159 -10.14 10.08 -13.84
CA PRO A 159 -10.69 8.89 -13.17
C PRO A 159 -10.08 7.58 -13.67
N GLN A 160 -9.82 7.45 -14.96
CA GLN A 160 -9.18 6.28 -15.57
C GLN A 160 -7.70 6.19 -15.16
N LEU A 161 -7.02 7.32 -15.11
CA LEU A 161 -5.64 7.39 -14.59
C LEU A 161 -5.58 6.93 -13.12
N ALA A 162 -6.47 7.44 -12.28
CA ALA A 162 -6.57 7.02 -10.87
C ALA A 162 -6.81 5.52 -10.74
N ALA A 163 -7.73 4.95 -11.52
CA ALA A 163 -7.99 3.52 -11.56
C ALA A 163 -6.76 2.73 -12.04
N GLY A 164 -6.08 3.21 -13.09
CA GLY A 164 -4.86 2.60 -13.61
C GLY A 164 -3.74 2.58 -12.57
N LEU A 165 -3.51 3.69 -11.86
CA LEU A 165 -2.52 3.79 -10.77
C LEU A 165 -2.85 2.82 -9.62
N TYR A 166 -4.13 2.73 -9.23
CA TYR A 166 -4.56 1.75 -8.25
C TYR A 166 -4.18 0.32 -8.69
N HIS A 167 -4.50 -0.07 -9.92
CA HIS A 167 -4.19 -1.41 -10.42
C HIS A 167 -2.68 -1.65 -10.56
N LEU A 168 -1.90 -0.67 -10.98
CA LEU A 168 -0.45 -0.79 -11.06
C LEU A 168 0.21 -1.03 -9.69
N ILE A 169 -0.26 -0.31 -8.66
CA ILE A 169 0.33 -0.36 -7.32
C ILE A 169 -0.21 -1.56 -6.54
N PHE A 170 -1.52 -1.67 -6.39
CA PHE A 170 -2.15 -2.70 -5.56
C PHE A 170 -2.33 -4.03 -6.28
N GLY A 171 -2.57 -4.01 -7.59
CA GLY A 171 -2.88 -5.21 -8.37
C GLY A 171 -1.74 -6.23 -8.37
N TYR A 172 -0.48 -5.79 -8.35
CA TYR A 172 0.67 -6.68 -8.25
C TYR A 172 0.63 -7.53 -6.98
N PHE A 173 0.42 -6.89 -5.83
CA PHE A 173 0.35 -7.56 -4.53
C PHE A 173 -0.94 -8.39 -4.38
N ALA A 174 -2.07 -7.84 -4.82
CA ALA A 174 -3.37 -8.52 -4.72
C ALA A 174 -3.39 -9.84 -5.53
N ASN A 175 -2.71 -9.86 -6.68
CA ASN A 175 -2.67 -10.99 -7.60
C ASN A 175 -1.38 -11.82 -7.51
N ALA A 176 -0.59 -11.69 -6.43
CA ALA A 176 0.68 -12.38 -6.28
C ALA A 176 0.58 -13.89 -6.49
N GLY A 177 -0.50 -14.54 -6.00
CA GLY A 177 -0.72 -15.97 -6.23
C GLY A 177 -0.93 -16.36 -7.70
N LEU A 178 -1.64 -15.52 -8.48
CA LEU A 178 -1.78 -15.71 -9.92
C LEU A 178 -0.44 -15.47 -10.63
N LEU A 179 0.26 -14.41 -10.26
CA LEU A 179 1.57 -14.10 -10.83
C LEU A 179 2.57 -15.23 -10.57
N GLN A 180 2.57 -15.82 -9.38
CA GLN A 180 3.41 -16.96 -9.05
C GLN A 180 3.14 -18.18 -9.94
N ALA A 181 1.90 -18.39 -10.34
CA ALA A 181 1.52 -19.49 -11.25
C ALA A 181 1.96 -19.25 -12.70
N VAL A 182 2.11 -17.99 -13.12
CA VAL A 182 2.42 -17.59 -14.51
C VAL A 182 3.89 -17.21 -14.68
N VAL A 183 4.48 -16.56 -13.68
CA VAL A 183 5.88 -16.09 -13.71
C VAL A 183 6.73 -17.06 -12.90
N GLN A 184 7.89 -17.45 -13.44
CA GLN A 184 8.81 -18.28 -12.68
C GLN A 184 9.34 -17.53 -11.45
N GLY A 185 9.11 -18.09 -10.26
CA GLY A 185 9.57 -17.57 -8.97
C GLY A 185 8.49 -16.87 -8.14
N ASP A 186 8.85 -16.51 -6.91
CA ASP A 186 7.97 -15.81 -5.99
C ASP A 186 7.93 -14.29 -6.31
N PRO A 187 6.77 -13.75 -6.73
CA PRO A 187 6.63 -12.32 -7.03
C PRO A 187 6.78 -11.42 -5.79
N LEU A 188 6.63 -11.97 -4.58
CA LEU A 188 6.81 -11.24 -3.32
C LEU A 188 8.21 -11.42 -2.72
N SER A 189 9.12 -12.13 -3.39
CA SER A 189 10.51 -12.19 -2.96
C SER A 189 11.16 -10.79 -2.93
N PRO A 190 12.14 -10.52 -2.05
CA PRO A 190 12.79 -9.21 -1.97
C PRO A 190 13.33 -8.70 -3.31
N ILE A 191 13.86 -9.62 -4.14
CA ILE A 191 14.38 -9.28 -5.47
C ILE A 191 13.26 -8.88 -6.43
N ALA A 192 12.14 -9.62 -6.45
CA ALA A 192 10.99 -9.33 -7.31
C ALA A 192 10.34 -8.00 -6.90
N VAL A 193 10.13 -7.77 -5.62
CA VAL A 193 9.57 -6.52 -5.11
C VAL A 193 10.50 -5.33 -5.39
N ALA A 194 11.82 -5.49 -5.28
CA ALA A 194 12.76 -4.44 -5.64
C ALA A 194 12.72 -4.10 -7.15
N ARG A 195 12.47 -5.09 -8.02
CA ARG A 195 12.25 -4.87 -9.46
C ARG A 195 10.93 -4.15 -9.71
N GLN A 196 9.85 -4.59 -9.06
CA GLN A 196 8.54 -3.96 -9.15
C GLN A 196 8.57 -2.50 -8.67
N ARG A 197 9.28 -2.20 -7.58
CA ARG A 197 9.49 -0.85 -7.07
C ARG A 197 10.14 0.07 -8.12
N ARG A 198 11.21 -0.38 -8.76
CA ARG A 198 11.87 0.40 -9.83
C ARG A 198 10.95 0.62 -11.03
N PHE A 199 10.21 -0.41 -11.44
CA PHE A 199 9.24 -0.32 -12.51
C PHE A 199 8.15 0.71 -12.17
N LEU A 200 7.55 0.64 -10.98
CA LEU A 200 6.49 1.55 -10.55
C LEU A 200 6.96 3.00 -10.50
N LYS A 201 8.15 3.27 -9.95
CA LYS A 201 8.72 4.63 -9.94
C LYS A 201 8.83 5.20 -11.34
N THR A 202 9.32 4.42 -12.29
CA THR A 202 9.44 4.85 -13.69
C THR A 202 8.07 5.03 -14.35
N ALA A 203 7.19 4.04 -14.25
CA ALA A 203 5.89 4.04 -14.90
C ALA A 203 4.98 5.17 -14.37
N VAL A 204 4.92 5.34 -13.04
CA VAL A 204 4.09 6.39 -12.43
C VAL A 204 4.64 7.78 -12.77
N ALA A 205 5.97 7.99 -12.75
CA ALA A 205 6.57 9.25 -13.15
C ALA A 205 6.21 9.61 -14.61
N GLN A 206 6.26 8.64 -15.52
CA GLN A 206 5.87 8.84 -16.92
C GLN A 206 4.38 9.16 -17.05
N LEU A 207 3.50 8.43 -16.35
CA LEU A 207 2.06 8.67 -16.36
C LEU A 207 1.69 10.05 -15.81
N LEU A 208 2.41 10.55 -14.82
CA LEU A 208 2.18 11.85 -14.21
C LEU A 208 2.94 13.00 -14.90
N GLY A 209 3.66 12.74 -15.98
CA GLY A 209 4.42 13.77 -16.70
C GLY A 209 5.62 14.31 -15.90
N VAL A 210 6.03 13.62 -14.83
CA VAL A 210 7.17 14.04 -14.00
C VAL A 210 8.46 13.78 -14.79
N ARG A 211 9.19 14.87 -15.10
CA ARG A 211 10.46 14.75 -15.81
C ARG A 211 11.54 14.19 -14.92
N ALA A 212 12.22 13.13 -15.38
CA ALA A 212 13.43 12.64 -14.73
C ALA A 212 14.47 13.79 -14.66
N ALA A 213 15.05 14.01 -13.49
CA ALA A 213 16.18 14.91 -13.37
C ALA A 213 17.27 14.48 -14.39
N PRO A 214 17.88 15.39 -15.13
CA PRO A 214 18.88 15.05 -16.13
C PRO A 214 20.01 14.29 -15.43
N ARG A 215 20.25 13.04 -15.84
CA ARG A 215 21.37 12.24 -15.34
C ARG A 215 22.63 13.08 -15.53
N SER A 216 23.24 13.52 -14.43
CA SER A 216 24.54 14.16 -14.49
C SER A 216 25.49 13.20 -15.21
N LYS A 217 25.92 13.57 -16.43
CA LYS A 217 26.96 12.85 -17.15
C LYS A 217 28.18 12.82 -16.22
N ARG A 218 28.49 11.67 -15.63
CA ARG A 218 29.80 11.44 -15.00
C ARG A 218 30.84 11.85 -16.03
N ARG A 219 31.44 13.02 -15.84
CA ARG A 219 32.62 13.41 -16.61
C ARG A 219 33.70 12.37 -16.34
N ASN A 220 33.85 11.45 -17.30
CA ASN A 220 34.98 10.57 -17.36
C ASN A 220 36.20 11.48 -17.60
N ARG A 221 36.86 11.91 -16.51
CA ARG A 221 38.19 12.50 -16.58
C ARG A 221 39.13 11.34 -16.90
N SER A 222 39.30 11.05 -18.18
CA SER A 222 40.46 10.35 -18.67
C SER A 222 41.68 11.24 -18.38
N ASN A 223 42.43 10.89 -17.36
CA ASN A 223 43.73 11.42 -17.12
C ASN A 223 44.65 10.96 -18.26
N GLY A 224 44.80 11.80 -19.26
CA GLY A 224 45.93 11.72 -20.18
C GLY A 224 47.19 11.99 -19.38
N LYS A 225 47.97 10.97 -19.10
CA LYS A 225 49.42 11.09 -18.86
C LYS A 225 50.11 10.78 -20.15
N GLU A 226 50.37 11.78 -20.93
CA GLU A 226 51.54 11.80 -21.80
C GLU A 226 52.77 11.76 -20.90
N ALA A 227 53.57 10.73 -21.05
CA ALA A 227 54.93 10.75 -20.60
C ALA A 227 55.76 10.89 -21.88
N ALA A 228 56.40 12.04 -22.00
CA ALA A 228 57.46 12.29 -22.95
C ALA A 228 58.77 11.63 -22.46
N ILE A 229 59.58 11.22 -23.42
CA ILE A 229 60.98 10.80 -23.49
C ILE A 229 61.23 9.34 -23.22
#